data_9f45c30aa3b110c3e5913e3b1d858fa4
#
_entry.id   9f45c30aa3b110c3e5913e3b1d858fa4
#
_cell.length_a   1.000
_cell.length_b   1.000
_cell.length_c   1.000
_cell.angle_alpha   90.00
_cell.angle_beta   90.00
_cell.angle_gamma   90.00
#
_symmetry.space_group_name_H-M   'P 1'
#
loop_
_entity.id
_entity.type
_entity.pdbx_description
1 polymer ?
#
loop_
_entity_poly.entity_id
_entity_poly.type
_entity_poly.pdbx_seq_one_letter_code
_entity_poly.pdbx_strand_id
1 'polypeptide(L)'
;MTTIGARFAEELEGELSLCRQIVELVPAHLLGWKPHPKSPSMGELSVHIADMIDWIKLAATTADLDYAVKPHEHYTPTSPSALLAYFDERADGTIESVRRVSDEEMHKPWTVRNGARIFFSRPRVEVIRIDCLNHIIHHRGQLTVYFRLNDVALPGVYGPNGDE
;
A
#
# COMPACT_ATOMS: atom_id res chain seq x y z
N MET A 1 -23.45 -10.36 -13.24
CA MET A 1 -22.15 -9.77 -13.68
C MET A 1 -21.32 -9.50 -12.43
N THR A 2 -20.01 -9.72 -12.49
CA THR A 2 -19.11 -9.39 -11.36
C THR A 2 -18.97 -7.87 -11.27
N THR A 3 -19.15 -7.31 -10.06
CA THR A 3 -19.02 -5.86 -9.83
C THR A 3 -17.56 -5.37 -9.94
N ILE A 4 -17.36 -4.07 -10.14
CA ILE A 4 -16.02 -3.45 -10.12
C ILE A 4 -15.33 -3.75 -8.78
N GLY A 5 -16.04 -3.59 -7.66
CA GLY A 5 -15.52 -3.86 -6.32
C GLY A 5 -15.07 -5.31 -6.12
N ALA A 6 -15.84 -6.28 -6.62
CA ALA A 6 -15.46 -7.69 -6.53
C ALA A 6 -14.20 -8.01 -7.34
N ARG A 7 -14.03 -7.44 -8.55
CA ARG A 7 -12.82 -7.62 -9.36
C ARG A 7 -11.58 -7.00 -8.70
N PHE A 8 -11.70 -5.80 -8.14
CA PHE A 8 -10.61 -5.20 -7.39
C PHE A 8 -10.24 -5.99 -6.14
N ALA A 9 -11.23 -6.55 -5.44
CA ALA A 9 -10.97 -7.39 -4.28
C ALA A 9 -10.15 -8.64 -4.65
N GLU A 10 -10.48 -9.31 -5.76
CA GLU A 10 -9.72 -10.45 -6.28
C GLU A 10 -8.27 -10.07 -6.64
N GLU A 11 -8.07 -8.93 -7.30
CA GLU A 11 -6.73 -8.42 -7.63
C GLU A 11 -5.95 -8.07 -6.36
N LEU A 12 -6.59 -7.39 -5.40
CA LEU A 12 -5.96 -7.00 -4.13
C LEU A 12 -5.54 -8.21 -3.29
N GLU A 13 -6.30 -9.30 -3.28
CA GLU A 13 -5.92 -10.54 -2.58
C GLU A 13 -4.54 -11.03 -3.02
N GLY A 14 -4.29 -11.08 -4.33
CA GLY A 14 -3.00 -11.47 -4.89
C GLY A 14 -1.90 -10.46 -4.58
N GLU A 15 -2.15 -9.18 -4.83
CA GLU A 15 -1.15 -8.13 -4.70
C GLU A 15 -0.73 -7.89 -3.24
N LEU A 16 -1.68 -7.89 -2.29
CA LEU A 16 -1.37 -7.73 -0.86
C LEU A 16 -0.64 -8.96 -0.30
N SER A 17 -0.97 -10.17 -0.76
CA SER A 17 -0.23 -11.38 -0.40
C SER A 17 1.24 -11.28 -0.83
N LEU A 18 1.50 -10.85 -2.07
CA LEU A 18 2.87 -10.63 -2.56
C LEU A 18 3.59 -9.51 -1.80
N CYS A 19 2.89 -8.40 -1.50
CA CYS A 19 3.47 -7.31 -0.71
C CYS A 19 3.85 -7.79 0.70
N ARG A 20 2.97 -8.57 1.35
CA ARG A 20 3.22 -9.12 2.68
C ARG A 20 4.47 -10.00 2.71
N GLN A 21 4.62 -10.91 1.73
CA GLN A 21 5.81 -11.75 1.60
C GLN A 21 7.10 -10.92 1.47
N ILE A 22 7.06 -9.84 0.68
CA ILE A 22 8.22 -8.95 0.52
C ILE A 22 8.50 -8.16 1.80
N VAL A 23 7.48 -7.62 2.49
CA VAL A 23 7.66 -6.87 3.75
C VAL A 23 8.20 -7.76 4.86
N GLU A 24 7.80 -9.03 4.92
CA GLU A 24 8.28 -10.02 5.89
C GLU A 24 9.78 -10.30 5.79
N LEU A 25 10.37 -10.11 4.61
CA LEU A 25 11.82 -10.31 4.38
C LEU A 25 12.69 -9.17 4.91
N VAL A 26 12.13 -8.04 5.34
CA VAL A 26 12.91 -6.87 5.78
C VAL A 26 13.78 -7.23 6.99
N PRO A 27 15.13 -7.25 6.86
CA PRO A 27 16.01 -7.59 7.98
C PRO A 27 16.09 -6.44 8.98
N ALA A 28 16.22 -6.76 10.27
CA ALA A 28 16.27 -5.76 11.34
C ALA A 28 17.38 -4.71 11.13
N HIS A 29 18.57 -5.15 10.70
CA HIS A 29 19.72 -4.27 10.50
C HIS A 29 19.60 -3.39 9.25
N LEU A 30 18.63 -3.65 8.36
CA LEU A 30 18.38 -2.89 7.13
C LEU A 30 17.18 -1.93 7.22
N LEU A 31 16.45 -1.87 8.33
CA LEU A 31 15.33 -0.95 8.49
C LEU A 31 15.68 0.49 8.17
N GLY A 32 16.87 0.95 8.59
CA GLY A 32 17.37 2.30 8.32
C GLY A 32 18.19 2.45 7.04
N TRP A 33 18.44 1.37 6.31
CA TRP A 33 19.29 1.40 5.12
C TRP A 33 18.61 2.13 3.94
N LYS A 34 19.39 2.93 3.21
CA LYS A 34 18.96 3.73 2.05
C LYS A 34 19.88 3.53 0.86
N PRO A 35 19.37 3.36 -0.36
CA PRO A 35 20.22 3.29 -1.55
C PRO A 35 20.85 4.64 -1.91
N HIS A 36 20.22 5.73 -1.47
CA HIS A 36 20.68 7.10 -1.69
C HIS A 36 20.14 8.00 -0.57
N PRO A 37 20.88 9.07 -0.14
CA PRO A 37 20.43 9.98 0.93
C PRO A 37 19.03 10.62 0.70
N LYS A 38 18.63 10.79 -0.56
CA LYS A 38 17.32 11.34 -0.94
C LYS A 38 16.19 10.31 -1.02
N SER A 39 16.52 9.01 -0.91
CA SER A 39 15.53 7.93 -0.96
C SER A 39 14.99 7.63 0.44
N PRO A 40 13.76 7.11 0.56
CA PRO A 40 13.30 6.54 1.81
C PRO A 40 14.17 5.34 2.21
N SER A 41 14.24 5.05 3.51
CA SER A 41 14.86 3.82 3.98
C SER A 41 13.98 2.60 3.63
N MET A 42 14.56 1.40 3.77
CA MET A 42 13.82 0.16 3.58
C MET A 42 12.59 0.07 4.50
N GLY A 43 12.73 0.46 5.77
CA GLY A 43 11.61 0.53 6.71
C GLY A 43 10.58 1.59 6.34
N GLU A 44 11.02 2.82 6.02
CA GLU A 44 10.13 3.91 5.59
C GLU A 44 9.34 3.55 4.32
N LEU A 45 9.99 2.89 3.35
CA LEU A 45 9.34 2.45 2.11
C LEU A 45 8.30 1.36 2.38
N SER A 46 8.60 0.42 3.28
CA SER A 46 7.68 -0.64 3.68
C SER A 46 6.45 -0.11 4.45
N VAL A 47 6.66 0.87 5.32
CA VAL A 47 5.58 1.60 6.02
C VAL A 47 4.69 2.32 5.01
N HIS A 48 5.29 3.00 4.03
CA HIS A 48 4.54 3.70 3.00
C HIS A 48 3.65 2.76 2.16
N ILE A 49 4.12 1.55 1.86
CA ILE A 49 3.29 0.51 1.22
C ILE A 49 2.06 0.19 2.09
N ALA A 50 2.25 0.01 3.40
CA ALA A 50 1.15 -0.26 4.33
C ALA A 50 0.17 0.93 4.43
N ASP A 51 0.67 2.17 4.46
CA ASP A 51 -0.17 3.37 4.46
C ASP A 51 -1.04 3.48 3.20
N MET A 52 -0.51 3.09 2.04
CA MET A 52 -1.29 3.06 0.80
C MET A 52 -2.42 2.02 0.84
N ILE A 53 -2.27 0.93 1.60
CA ILE A 53 -3.34 -0.04 1.83
C ILE A 53 -4.46 0.59 2.66
N ASP A 54 -4.13 1.36 3.72
CA ASP A 54 -5.13 2.10 4.51
C ASP A 54 -5.89 3.13 3.63
N TRP A 55 -5.21 3.77 2.69
CA TRP A 55 -5.86 4.66 1.73
C TRP A 55 -6.90 3.94 0.85
N ILE A 56 -6.65 2.70 0.43
CA ILE A 56 -7.64 1.89 -0.30
C ILE A 56 -8.89 1.69 0.57
N LYS A 57 -8.70 1.32 1.83
CA LYS A 57 -9.79 1.12 2.79
C LYS A 57 -10.57 2.41 3.03
N LEU A 58 -9.87 3.53 3.22
CA LEU A 58 -10.49 4.84 3.38
C LEU A 58 -11.29 5.24 2.12
N ALA A 59 -10.71 5.06 0.93
CA ALA A 59 -11.41 5.34 -0.31
C ALA A 59 -12.66 4.47 -0.50
N ALA A 60 -12.66 3.23 0.00
CA ALA A 60 -13.81 2.35 -0.05
C ALA A 60 -14.92 2.71 0.97
N THR A 61 -14.55 3.28 2.13
CA THR A 61 -15.46 3.39 3.30
C THR A 61 -15.84 4.81 3.70
N THR A 62 -15.12 5.84 3.18
CA THR A 62 -15.36 7.24 3.55
C THR A 62 -15.74 8.10 2.33
N ALA A 63 -16.17 9.32 2.57
CA ALA A 63 -16.43 10.30 1.50
C ALA A 63 -15.16 11.06 1.10
N ASP A 64 -14.24 11.24 2.03
CA ASP A 64 -12.99 12.00 1.82
C ASP A 64 -11.92 11.59 2.84
N LEU A 65 -10.70 12.09 2.63
CA LEU A 65 -9.62 12.14 3.61
C LEU A 65 -9.25 13.60 3.85
N ASP A 66 -9.55 14.08 5.05
CA ASP A 66 -9.21 15.43 5.48
C ASP A 66 -8.09 15.42 6.52
N TYR A 67 -6.89 15.84 6.15
CA TYR A 67 -5.75 15.93 7.05
C TYR A 67 -5.89 16.95 8.18
N ALA A 68 -6.82 17.90 8.07
CA ALA A 68 -7.15 18.79 9.18
C ALA A 68 -7.92 18.08 10.29
N VAL A 69 -8.62 16.98 9.97
CA VAL A 69 -9.39 16.16 10.92
C VAL A 69 -8.62 14.90 11.34
N LYS A 70 -7.98 14.23 10.37
CA LYS A 70 -7.15 13.03 10.59
C LYS A 70 -5.73 13.33 10.08
N PRO A 71 -4.85 13.95 10.88
CA PRO A 71 -3.45 14.18 10.49
C PRO A 71 -2.75 12.87 10.16
N HIS A 72 -1.82 12.92 9.20
CA HIS A 72 -0.96 11.77 8.93
C HIS A 72 0.03 11.58 10.08
N GLU A 73 -0.02 10.43 10.72
CA GLU A 73 0.91 10.03 11.77
C GLU A 73 2.08 9.26 11.16
N HIS A 74 3.29 9.75 11.42
CA HIS A 74 4.51 9.08 10.98
C HIS A 74 4.80 7.87 11.88
N TYR A 75 4.67 6.66 11.32
CA TYR A 75 5.08 5.44 12.00
C TYR A 75 6.54 5.12 11.68
N THR A 76 7.32 4.73 12.70
CA THR A 76 8.69 4.24 12.54
C THR A 76 8.78 2.84 13.16
N PRO A 77 8.99 1.79 12.36
CA PRO A 77 9.04 0.43 12.87
C PRO A 77 10.32 0.22 13.68
N THR A 78 10.18 -0.36 14.87
CA THR A 78 11.30 -0.68 15.77
C THR A 78 11.89 -2.06 15.52
N SER A 79 11.17 -2.92 14.78
CA SER A 79 11.60 -4.28 14.43
C SER A 79 10.86 -4.76 13.16
N PRO A 80 11.35 -5.83 12.49
CA PRO A 80 10.61 -6.48 11.40
C PRO A 80 9.22 -6.97 11.82
N SER A 81 9.09 -7.52 13.02
CA SER A 81 7.79 -7.98 13.54
C SER A 81 6.81 -6.82 13.78
N ALA A 82 7.29 -5.67 14.26
CA ALA A 82 6.47 -4.47 14.39
C ALA A 82 6.05 -3.90 13.04
N LEU A 83 6.93 -3.94 12.04
CA LEU A 83 6.62 -3.55 10.66
C LEU A 83 5.55 -4.46 10.05
N LEU A 84 5.70 -5.78 10.21
CA LEU A 84 4.75 -6.75 9.67
C LEU A 84 3.38 -6.62 10.35
N ALA A 85 3.35 -6.45 11.68
CA ALA A 85 2.10 -6.19 12.41
C ALA A 85 1.41 -4.90 11.93
N TYR A 86 2.17 -3.86 11.66
CA TYR A 86 1.64 -2.60 11.10
C TYR A 86 1.03 -2.81 9.71
N PHE A 87 1.69 -3.60 8.86
CA PHE A 87 1.15 -3.98 7.55
C PHE A 87 -0.15 -4.77 7.68
N ASP A 88 -0.15 -5.82 8.51
CA ASP A 88 -1.29 -6.73 8.70
C ASP A 88 -2.51 -5.97 9.26
N GLU A 89 -2.32 -5.03 10.19
CA GLU A 89 -3.39 -4.17 10.73
C GLU A 89 -4.07 -3.33 9.62
N ARG A 90 -3.29 -2.78 8.68
CA ARG A 90 -3.83 -1.98 7.58
C ARG A 90 -4.47 -2.81 6.49
N ALA A 91 -3.96 -4.00 6.26
CA ALA A 91 -4.55 -4.94 5.31
C ALA A 91 -5.89 -5.53 5.81
N ASP A 92 -6.06 -5.61 7.14
CA ASP A 92 -7.27 -6.17 7.75
C ASP A 92 -8.54 -5.46 7.30
N GLY A 93 -9.48 -6.23 6.78
CA GLY A 93 -10.78 -5.76 6.30
C GLY A 93 -10.73 -4.91 5.02
N THR A 94 -9.56 -4.58 4.45
CA THR A 94 -9.44 -3.73 3.26
C THR A 94 -10.06 -4.40 2.03
N ILE A 95 -9.74 -5.66 1.78
CA ILE A 95 -10.27 -6.43 0.65
C ILE A 95 -11.81 -6.50 0.71
N GLU A 96 -12.36 -6.82 1.88
CA GLU A 96 -13.80 -6.92 2.05
C GLU A 96 -14.50 -5.54 1.95
N SER A 97 -13.86 -4.48 2.40
CA SER A 97 -14.35 -3.11 2.23
C SER A 97 -14.50 -2.74 0.75
N VAL A 98 -13.50 -3.05 -0.07
CA VAL A 98 -13.53 -2.82 -1.51
C VAL A 98 -14.58 -3.70 -2.20
N ARG A 99 -14.69 -4.99 -1.81
CA ARG A 99 -15.66 -5.94 -2.37
C ARG A 99 -17.10 -5.44 -2.27
N ARG A 100 -17.42 -4.72 -1.19
CA ARG A 100 -18.79 -4.21 -0.90
C ARG A 100 -19.14 -2.92 -1.63
N VAL A 101 -18.18 -2.22 -2.25
CA VAL A 101 -18.45 -0.99 -2.96
C VAL A 101 -19.25 -1.28 -4.23
N SER A 102 -20.39 -0.66 -4.39
CA SER A 102 -21.21 -0.78 -5.60
C SER A 102 -20.56 -0.09 -6.80
N ASP A 103 -20.92 -0.48 -8.02
CA ASP A 103 -20.41 0.17 -9.24
C ASP A 103 -20.76 1.65 -9.28
N GLU A 104 -21.96 2.04 -8.78
CA GLU A 104 -22.35 3.43 -8.66
C GLU A 104 -21.41 4.21 -7.72
N GLU A 105 -21.12 3.65 -6.52
CA GLU A 105 -20.20 4.28 -5.56
C GLU A 105 -18.78 4.36 -6.07
N MET A 106 -18.32 3.37 -6.86
CA MET A 106 -16.98 3.39 -7.48
C MET A 106 -16.78 4.59 -8.41
N HIS A 107 -17.84 5.09 -9.03
CA HIS A 107 -17.78 6.26 -9.91
C HIS A 107 -17.96 7.60 -9.18
N LYS A 108 -18.37 7.60 -7.90
CA LYS A 108 -18.47 8.84 -7.13
C LYS A 108 -17.09 9.38 -6.77
N PRO A 109 -16.94 10.72 -6.71
CA PRO A 109 -15.68 11.33 -6.34
C PRO A 109 -15.28 11.00 -4.90
N TRP A 110 -14.00 10.78 -4.69
CA TRP A 110 -13.36 10.77 -3.38
C TRP A 110 -12.28 11.85 -3.36
N THR A 111 -12.18 12.56 -2.24
CA THR A 111 -11.40 13.79 -2.15
C THR A 111 -10.32 13.68 -1.08
N VAL A 112 -9.10 14.09 -1.41
CA VAL A 112 -8.04 14.32 -0.42
C VAL A 112 -7.86 15.82 -0.25
N ARG A 113 -7.95 16.28 1.01
CA ARG A 113 -7.88 17.70 1.37
C ARG A 113 -7.21 17.94 2.71
N ASN A 114 -6.93 19.20 2.99
CA ASN A 114 -6.54 19.69 4.31
C ASN A 114 -7.38 20.95 4.59
N GLY A 115 -8.49 20.79 5.32
CA GLY A 115 -9.51 21.80 5.50
C GLY A 115 -10.07 22.27 4.16
N ALA A 116 -9.95 23.55 3.86
CA ALA A 116 -10.43 24.14 2.60
C ALA A 116 -9.52 23.84 1.39
N ARG A 117 -8.30 23.37 1.59
CA ARG A 117 -7.37 23.06 0.50
C ARG A 117 -7.59 21.66 -0.02
N ILE A 118 -8.11 21.53 -1.24
CA ILE A 118 -8.26 20.26 -1.95
C ILE A 118 -6.94 19.97 -2.69
N PHE A 119 -6.37 18.76 -2.47
CA PHE A 119 -5.21 18.28 -3.22
C PHE A 119 -5.66 17.62 -4.53
N PHE A 120 -6.67 16.77 -4.45
CA PHE A 120 -7.36 16.21 -5.61
C PHE A 120 -8.76 15.71 -5.25
N SER A 121 -9.61 15.56 -6.27
CA SER A 121 -10.91 14.90 -6.20
C SER A 121 -11.13 14.15 -7.51
N ARG A 122 -11.35 12.83 -7.45
CA ARG A 122 -11.56 11.98 -8.63
C ARG A 122 -12.35 10.73 -8.27
N PRO A 123 -12.91 9.98 -9.25
CA PRO A 123 -13.67 8.76 -8.97
C PRO A 123 -12.90 7.78 -8.07
N ARG A 124 -13.59 7.13 -7.11
CA ARG A 124 -12.98 6.13 -6.20
C ARG A 124 -12.22 5.05 -6.95
N VAL A 125 -12.78 4.57 -8.08
CA VAL A 125 -12.16 3.55 -8.92
C VAL A 125 -10.77 3.98 -9.39
N GLU A 126 -10.58 5.25 -9.74
CA GLU A 126 -9.29 5.79 -10.15
C GLU A 126 -8.34 5.92 -8.96
N VAL A 127 -8.84 6.41 -7.81
CA VAL A 127 -8.02 6.51 -6.59
C VAL A 127 -7.51 5.14 -6.17
N ILE A 128 -8.40 4.14 -6.07
CA ILE A 128 -8.02 2.77 -5.68
C ILE A 128 -7.02 2.19 -6.67
N ARG A 129 -7.26 2.35 -7.99
CA ARG A 129 -6.42 1.75 -9.02
C ARG A 129 -5.10 2.49 -9.22
N ILE A 130 -5.16 3.81 -9.41
CA ILE A 130 -4.01 4.60 -9.85
C ILE A 130 -3.19 5.10 -8.66
N ASP A 131 -3.87 5.76 -7.71
CA ASP A 131 -3.18 6.45 -6.62
C ASP A 131 -2.75 5.47 -5.50
N CYS A 132 -3.40 4.30 -5.40
CA CYS A 132 -3.08 3.31 -4.36
C CYS A 132 -2.46 2.04 -4.94
N LEU A 133 -3.17 1.23 -5.71
CA LEU A 133 -2.69 -0.10 -6.12
C LEU A 133 -1.45 -0.03 -7.01
N ASN A 134 -1.45 0.81 -8.06
CA ASN A 134 -0.26 1.00 -8.90
C ASN A 134 0.91 1.55 -8.09
N HIS A 135 0.63 2.40 -7.08
CA HIS A 135 1.63 2.99 -6.19
C HIS A 135 2.26 1.91 -5.27
N ILE A 136 1.44 1.02 -4.71
CA ILE A 136 1.90 -0.15 -3.95
C ILE A 136 2.80 -1.04 -4.80
N ILE A 137 2.37 -1.39 -6.02
CA ILE A 137 3.14 -2.21 -6.97
C ILE A 137 4.47 -1.55 -7.32
N HIS A 138 4.45 -0.22 -7.56
CA HIS A 138 5.66 0.56 -7.83
C HIS A 138 6.66 0.48 -6.66
N HIS A 139 6.22 0.74 -5.44
CA HIS A 139 7.09 0.72 -4.27
C HIS A 139 7.55 -0.69 -3.89
N ARG A 140 6.72 -1.71 -4.07
CA ARG A 140 7.15 -3.10 -3.95
C ARG A 140 8.30 -3.42 -4.93
N GLY A 141 8.18 -2.98 -6.19
CA GLY A 141 9.27 -3.12 -7.16
C GLY A 141 10.55 -2.41 -6.73
N GLN A 142 10.46 -1.21 -6.15
CA GLN A 142 11.64 -0.53 -5.58
C GLN A 142 12.22 -1.30 -4.40
N LEU A 143 11.38 -1.84 -3.52
CA LEU A 143 11.82 -2.61 -2.36
C LEU A 143 12.58 -3.87 -2.76
N THR A 144 12.18 -4.56 -3.84
CA THR A 144 12.93 -5.71 -4.37
C THR A 144 14.35 -5.33 -4.83
N VAL A 145 14.53 -4.14 -5.39
CA VAL A 145 15.86 -3.61 -5.74
C VAL A 145 16.68 -3.34 -4.47
N TYR A 146 16.07 -2.80 -3.40
CA TYR A 146 16.77 -2.59 -2.12
C TYR A 146 17.29 -3.91 -1.52
N PHE A 147 16.46 -4.96 -1.56
CA PHE A 147 16.88 -6.30 -1.11
C PHE A 147 18.05 -6.82 -1.94
N ARG A 148 17.97 -6.71 -3.27
CA ARG A 148 19.02 -7.19 -4.18
C ARG A 148 20.36 -6.49 -3.94
N LEU A 149 20.35 -5.20 -3.65
CA LEU A 149 21.54 -4.41 -3.30
C LEU A 149 22.16 -4.80 -1.96
N ASN A 150 21.47 -5.58 -1.13
CA ASN A 150 21.91 -6.07 0.17
C ASN A 150 21.99 -7.60 0.24
N ASP A 151 22.04 -8.29 -0.90
CA ASP A 151 22.16 -9.74 -1.01
C ASP A 151 21.07 -10.52 -0.25
N VAL A 152 19.87 -9.92 -0.11
CA VAL A 152 18.70 -10.59 0.46
C VAL A 152 17.97 -11.34 -0.66
N ALA A 153 17.80 -12.65 -0.49
CA ALA A 153 17.07 -13.50 -1.43
C ALA A 153 15.61 -13.12 -1.51
N LEU A 154 15.00 -13.25 -2.69
CA LEU A 154 13.64 -12.83 -3.00
C LEU A 154 12.83 -13.97 -3.61
N PRO A 155 11.54 -14.11 -3.27
CA PRO A 155 10.63 -14.95 -4.05
C PRO A 155 10.36 -14.32 -5.42
N GLY A 156 9.99 -15.14 -6.39
CA GLY A 156 9.43 -14.65 -7.65
C GLY A 156 8.12 -13.91 -7.41
N VAL A 157 7.97 -12.70 -7.98
CA VAL A 157 6.76 -11.89 -7.80
C VAL A 157 5.72 -12.18 -8.88
N TYR A 158 6.08 -12.01 -10.14
CA TYR A 158 5.22 -12.32 -11.30
C TYR A 158 5.83 -13.41 -12.20
N GLY A 159 6.90 -14.01 -11.77
CA GLY A 159 7.64 -15.03 -12.48
C GLY A 159 8.94 -15.35 -11.77
N PRO A 160 9.70 -16.34 -12.26
CA PRO A 160 10.96 -16.74 -11.64
C PRO A 160 11.97 -15.60 -11.64
N ASN A 161 12.87 -15.61 -10.66
CA ASN A 161 13.98 -14.68 -10.55
C ASN A 161 15.32 -15.40 -10.41
N GLY A 162 16.42 -14.69 -10.16
CA GLY A 162 17.77 -15.27 -10.09
C GLY A 162 18.05 -16.10 -8.81
N ASP A 163 17.10 -16.24 -7.90
CA ASP A 163 17.22 -17.04 -6.68
C ASP A 163 16.50 -18.40 -6.78
N GLU A 164 15.85 -18.69 -7.91
CA GLU A 164 15.07 -19.92 -8.18
C GLU A 164 15.74 -20.81 -9.21
#